data_357d51c6ea41a72ca347fe818968f458
#
_entry.id   357d51c6ea41a72ca347fe818968f458
#
_cell.length_a   1.000
_cell.length_b   1.000
_cell.length_c   1.000
_cell.angle_alpha   90.00
_cell.angle_beta   90.00
_cell.angle_gamma   90.00
#
_symmetry.space_group_name_H-M   'P 1'
#
loop_
_entity.id
_entity.type
_entity.pdbx_description
1 polymer ?
#
loop_
_entity_poly.entity_id
_entity_poly.type
_entity_poly.pdbx_seq_one_letter_code
_entity_poly.pdbx_strand_id
1 'polypeptide(L)'
;MSLPPFKSAGMLTLGVELELMLLDPQTYALSAGALNLLDLMRMHADKRFFFCPEITQTMIEYNSGVHGRWHELLDELREMRGYLLPLVDECGLRISGGGTHAFRYWNDQEFFPKERYLDLGEKYGYLSKQFTVFGMHVHIGVGGEGDRAIELIRSVSPWIPLLIALSVASPFQDGFDTGFACSRLHSLTSFPYAGAMPPFADWAECRDYIDGLTGLGIVGSIKDFYWDIRPKSEYGTIEFRIFDTPLTVEIAAGLAGLVQLLCAYYLARPAPQPAHDVYPYNRFQACRYGLAGDMVDPWTGERASYLAKANQLLDQLTPLAREFDAGKVLHVYREKLEPGLSQADHQRAVAAHSDLTQLMRWQADCFTSGAVTS
;
A
#
# COMPACT_ATOMS: atom_id res chain seq x y z
N MET A 1 10.21 -17.44 -18.17
CA MET A 1 10.89 -18.14 -17.03
C MET A 1 9.81 -18.61 -16.09
N SER A 2 9.85 -19.85 -15.62
CA SER A 2 8.86 -20.34 -14.66
C SER A 2 9.02 -19.63 -13.32
N LEU A 3 7.92 -19.57 -12.57
CA LEU A 3 7.90 -18.96 -11.25
C LEU A 3 8.89 -19.70 -10.31
N PRO A 4 9.75 -18.99 -9.56
CA PRO A 4 10.69 -19.66 -8.66
C PRO A 4 9.93 -20.42 -7.55
N PRO A 5 10.52 -21.47 -6.99
CA PRO A 5 9.96 -22.15 -5.83
C PRO A 5 9.67 -21.15 -4.69
N PHE A 6 8.63 -21.43 -3.91
CA PHE A 6 8.27 -20.59 -2.77
C PHE A 6 9.36 -20.68 -1.69
N LYS A 7 10.03 -19.56 -1.40
CA LYS A 7 11.09 -19.52 -0.38
C LYS A 7 10.52 -19.63 1.03
N SER A 8 11.34 -20.06 1.96
CA SER A 8 10.99 -20.00 3.37
C SER A 8 11.21 -18.60 3.92
N ALA A 9 10.20 -18.07 4.61
CA ALA A 9 10.29 -16.86 5.44
C ALA A 9 9.87 -17.20 6.86
N GLY A 10 10.21 -16.34 7.83
CA GLY A 10 9.67 -16.49 9.20
C GLY A 10 8.14 -16.39 9.19
N MET A 11 7.50 -17.24 10.00
CA MET A 11 6.04 -17.22 10.14
C MET A 11 5.59 -15.89 10.73
N LEU A 12 4.64 -15.22 10.08
CA LEU A 12 4.07 -13.92 10.51
C LEU A 12 5.10 -12.80 10.71
N THR A 13 6.29 -12.93 10.13
CA THR A 13 7.18 -11.76 10.00
C THR A 13 6.54 -10.74 9.08
N LEU A 14 6.83 -9.45 9.30
CA LEU A 14 6.30 -8.36 8.49
C LEU A 14 7.42 -7.44 7.98
N GLY A 15 7.18 -6.81 6.85
CA GLY A 15 7.96 -5.74 6.25
C GLY A 15 7.09 -4.89 5.37
N VAL A 16 7.54 -3.68 5.02
CA VAL A 16 6.82 -2.77 4.15
C VAL A 16 7.70 -2.19 3.06
N GLU A 17 7.07 -1.88 1.93
CA GLU A 17 7.61 -1.02 0.88
C GLU A 17 6.81 0.28 0.93
N LEU A 18 7.47 1.45 0.94
CA LEU A 18 6.83 2.77 0.96
C LEU A 18 7.27 3.58 -0.26
N GLU A 19 6.32 3.91 -1.12
CA GLU A 19 6.52 4.83 -2.24
C GLU A 19 6.27 6.26 -1.76
N LEU A 20 7.28 7.14 -1.86
CA LEU A 20 7.27 8.49 -1.31
C LEU A 20 7.40 9.54 -2.41
N MET A 21 6.61 10.62 -2.32
CA MET A 21 6.62 11.75 -3.24
C MET A 21 7.80 12.66 -2.98
N LEU A 22 8.50 13.06 -4.04
CA LEU A 22 9.49 14.13 -4.00
C LEU A 22 8.85 15.42 -4.51
N LEU A 23 8.97 16.50 -3.73
CA LEU A 23 8.29 17.77 -3.97
C LEU A 23 9.30 18.92 -4.06
N ASP A 24 9.00 19.89 -4.87
CA ASP A 24 9.67 21.19 -4.89
C ASP A 24 9.37 21.95 -3.58
N PRO A 25 10.35 22.56 -2.92
CA PRO A 25 10.18 23.16 -1.60
C PRO A 25 9.36 24.45 -1.59
N GLN A 26 9.13 25.08 -2.75
CA GLN A 26 8.42 26.35 -2.87
C GLN A 26 6.99 26.15 -3.39
N THR A 27 6.85 25.36 -4.44
CA THR A 27 5.58 25.14 -5.13
C THR A 27 4.83 23.91 -4.66
N TYR A 28 5.51 23.01 -3.96
CA TYR A 28 5.00 21.68 -3.58
C TYR A 28 4.51 20.84 -4.77
N ALA A 29 4.90 21.19 -5.99
CA ALA A 29 4.73 20.33 -7.16
C ALA A 29 5.68 19.13 -7.10
N LEU A 30 5.35 18.05 -7.82
CA LEU A 30 6.26 16.92 -7.97
C LEU A 30 7.58 17.36 -8.60
N SER A 31 8.70 16.92 -8.03
CA SER A 31 10.06 17.27 -8.45
C SER A 31 10.85 16.03 -8.87
N ALA A 32 11.49 16.07 -10.05
CA ALA A 32 12.29 14.99 -10.59
C ALA A 32 13.67 14.89 -9.91
N GLY A 33 13.68 14.69 -8.59
CA GLY A 33 14.88 14.67 -7.75
C GLY A 33 15.43 13.29 -7.38
N ALA A 34 14.78 12.18 -7.80
CA ALA A 34 15.12 10.83 -7.34
C ALA A 34 16.55 10.41 -7.68
N LEU A 35 17.06 10.77 -8.88
CA LEU A 35 18.45 10.45 -9.27
C LEU A 35 19.46 11.07 -8.30
N ASN A 36 19.35 12.38 -8.05
CA ASN A 36 20.28 13.11 -7.19
C ASN A 36 20.20 12.61 -5.75
N LEU A 37 18.99 12.38 -5.22
CA LEU A 37 18.78 11.91 -3.87
C LEU A 37 19.35 10.49 -3.67
N LEU A 38 19.11 9.56 -4.59
CA LEU A 38 19.66 8.20 -4.53
C LEU A 38 21.17 8.18 -4.69
N ASP A 39 21.78 9.06 -5.50
CA ASP A 39 23.22 9.21 -5.60
C ASP A 39 23.84 9.76 -4.31
N LEU A 40 23.20 10.76 -3.70
CA LEU A 40 23.62 11.28 -2.40
C LEU A 40 23.59 10.18 -1.32
N MET A 41 22.50 9.38 -1.27
CA MET A 41 22.39 8.25 -0.35
C MET A 41 23.49 7.19 -0.56
N ARG A 42 23.90 6.93 -1.80
CA ARG A 42 25.00 6.00 -2.11
C ARG A 42 26.35 6.50 -1.61
N MET A 43 26.55 7.82 -1.60
CA MET A 43 27.76 8.46 -1.08
C MET A 43 27.80 8.44 0.45
N HIS A 44 26.65 8.47 1.11
CA HIS A 44 26.56 8.29 2.56
C HIS A 44 26.79 6.84 2.95
N ALA A 45 27.66 6.60 3.94
CA ALA A 45 28.10 5.25 4.32
C ALA A 45 27.06 4.41 5.06
N ASP A 46 25.92 4.98 5.44
CA ASP A 46 24.88 4.27 6.18
C ASP A 46 24.05 3.38 5.24
N LYS A 47 24.30 2.08 5.33
CA LYS A 47 23.61 1.04 4.52
C LYS A 47 22.43 0.39 5.25
N ARG A 48 22.03 0.91 6.40
CA ARG A 48 20.92 0.32 7.17
C ARG A 48 19.59 0.45 6.44
N PHE A 49 19.40 1.52 5.66
CA PHE A 49 18.16 1.83 4.97
C PHE A 49 18.30 1.58 3.47
N PHE A 50 17.36 0.79 2.93
CA PHE A 50 17.39 0.43 1.52
C PHE A 50 16.36 1.25 0.73
N PHE A 51 16.86 2.18 -0.07
CA PHE A 51 16.06 2.95 -1.02
C PHE A 51 16.33 2.51 -2.45
N CYS A 52 15.28 2.47 -3.26
CA CYS A 52 15.40 2.16 -4.67
C CYS A 52 14.58 3.13 -5.54
N PRO A 53 14.93 3.21 -6.86
CA PRO A 53 14.15 3.99 -7.79
C PRO A 53 12.83 3.30 -8.10
N GLU A 54 11.82 4.12 -8.34
CA GLU A 54 10.53 3.74 -8.87
C GLU A 54 10.32 4.27 -10.30
N ILE A 55 9.12 4.05 -10.86
CA ILE A 55 8.82 4.26 -12.28
C ILE A 55 9.08 5.69 -12.75
N THR A 56 8.86 6.70 -11.90
CA THR A 56 9.12 8.11 -12.24
C THR A 56 10.20 8.72 -11.36
N GLN A 57 10.87 9.77 -11.88
CA GLN A 57 11.91 10.49 -11.14
C GLN A 57 11.38 11.33 -9.98
N THR A 58 10.06 11.40 -9.81
CA THR A 58 9.39 12.18 -8.75
C THR A 58 9.05 11.35 -7.52
N MET A 59 9.56 10.12 -7.47
CA MET A 59 9.30 9.19 -6.37
C MET A 59 10.53 8.33 -6.05
N ILE A 60 10.61 7.91 -4.80
CA ILE A 60 11.54 6.89 -4.31
C ILE A 60 10.76 5.84 -3.53
N GLU A 61 11.25 4.63 -3.51
CA GLU A 61 10.72 3.55 -2.69
C GLU A 61 11.69 3.21 -1.57
N TYR A 62 11.16 3.10 -0.36
CA TYR A 62 11.85 2.54 0.79
C TYR A 62 11.39 1.11 1.05
N ASN A 63 12.32 0.19 1.20
CA ASN A 63 12.09 -1.20 1.58
C ASN A 63 12.61 -1.44 2.99
N SER A 64 11.70 -1.75 3.93
CA SER A 64 12.08 -2.03 5.31
C SER A 64 12.81 -3.36 5.47
N GLY A 65 13.44 -3.54 6.62
CA GLY A 65 13.87 -4.83 7.12
C GLY A 65 12.69 -5.77 7.40
N VAL A 66 13.02 -6.99 7.82
CA VAL A 66 12.04 -8.02 8.22
C VAL A 66 11.93 -8.04 9.74
N HIS A 67 10.72 -7.83 10.26
CA HIS A 67 10.45 -7.70 11.68
C HIS A 67 9.52 -8.80 12.21
N GLY A 68 9.65 -9.14 13.48
CA GLY A 68 8.73 -10.03 14.18
C GLY A 68 7.50 -9.31 14.72
N ARG A 69 7.63 -8.00 14.99
CA ARG A 69 6.62 -7.19 15.68
C ARG A 69 6.46 -5.81 15.01
N TRP A 70 5.26 -5.28 15.02
CA TRP A 70 4.91 -3.98 14.44
C TRP A 70 5.69 -2.80 15.04
N HIS A 71 6.03 -2.84 16.33
CA HIS A 71 6.78 -1.76 16.99
C HIS A 71 8.25 -1.73 16.56
N GLU A 72 8.87 -2.88 16.25
CA GLU A 72 10.19 -2.97 15.66
C GLU A 72 10.22 -2.29 14.29
N LEU A 73 9.18 -2.54 13.47
CA LEU A 73 8.98 -1.85 12.21
C LEU A 73 8.77 -0.33 12.42
N LEU A 74 7.95 0.07 13.41
CA LEU A 74 7.73 1.48 13.71
C LEU A 74 9.03 2.20 14.08
N ASP A 75 9.86 1.57 14.89
CA ASP A 75 11.14 2.14 15.32
C ASP A 75 12.08 2.30 14.10
N GLU A 76 12.19 1.29 13.23
CA GLU A 76 12.96 1.39 11.98
C GLU A 76 12.41 2.50 11.06
N LEU A 77 11.10 2.61 10.88
CA LEU A 77 10.51 3.64 10.02
C LEU A 77 10.76 5.06 10.56
N ARG A 78 10.78 5.24 11.87
CA ARG A 78 11.15 6.52 12.52
C ARG A 78 12.61 6.86 12.33
N GLU A 79 13.50 5.88 12.50
CA GLU A 79 14.93 6.05 12.22
C GLU A 79 15.17 6.35 10.74
N MET A 80 14.51 5.65 9.84
CA MET A 80 14.54 5.89 8.39
C MET A 80 14.12 7.34 8.08
N ARG A 81 12.99 7.80 8.63
CA ARG A 81 12.53 9.19 8.45
C ARG A 81 13.59 10.19 8.96
N GLY A 82 14.15 9.95 10.14
CA GLY A 82 15.22 10.80 10.70
C GLY A 82 16.48 10.84 9.83
N TYR A 83 16.83 9.73 9.18
CA TYR A 83 17.95 9.65 8.22
C TYR A 83 17.60 10.35 6.89
N LEU A 84 16.39 10.17 6.39
CA LEU A 84 15.97 10.63 5.07
C LEU A 84 15.81 12.15 4.99
N LEU A 85 15.21 12.78 6.01
CA LEU A 85 14.84 14.19 5.97
C LEU A 85 16.03 15.14 5.73
N PRO A 86 17.19 15.00 6.41
CA PRO A 86 18.35 15.83 6.10
C PRO A 86 18.86 15.70 4.67
N LEU A 87 18.83 14.50 4.08
CA LEU A 87 19.28 14.26 2.70
C LEU A 87 18.32 14.86 1.67
N VAL A 88 17.03 14.81 1.95
CA VAL A 88 15.99 15.46 1.15
C VAL A 88 16.20 16.98 1.17
N ASP A 89 16.45 17.57 2.34
CA ASP A 89 16.75 19.01 2.48
C ASP A 89 18.05 19.41 1.76
N GLU A 90 19.10 18.59 1.82
CA GLU A 90 20.37 18.82 1.13
C GLU A 90 20.18 18.82 -0.41
N CYS A 91 19.27 17.98 -0.93
CA CYS A 91 18.90 17.99 -2.34
C CYS A 91 17.96 19.14 -2.74
N GLY A 92 17.58 20.01 -1.80
CA GLY A 92 16.61 21.10 -2.07
C GLY A 92 15.23 20.60 -2.35
N LEU A 93 14.80 19.50 -1.72
CA LEU A 93 13.51 18.85 -1.92
C LEU A 93 12.66 18.88 -0.64
N ARG A 94 11.39 18.48 -0.78
CA ARG A 94 10.50 18.05 0.29
C ARG A 94 10.01 16.64 -0.02
N ILE A 95 9.48 15.96 1.01
CA ILE A 95 8.99 14.60 0.88
C ILE A 95 7.61 14.45 1.52
N SER A 96 6.76 13.61 0.96
CA SER A 96 5.41 13.38 1.46
C SER A 96 4.94 11.94 1.25
N GLY A 97 4.05 11.48 2.13
CA GLY A 97 3.14 10.38 1.86
C GLY A 97 1.90 10.84 1.08
N GLY A 98 0.85 10.03 1.08
CA GLY A 98 -0.37 10.20 0.29
C GLY A 98 -0.38 9.29 -0.94
N GLY A 99 -1.58 8.90 -1.42
CA GLY A 99 -1.68 7.95 -2.54
C GLY A 99 -1.61 8.61 -3.92
N THR A 100 -1.93 9.90 -4.03
CA THR A 100 -1.85 10.71 -5.25
C THR A 100 -1.38 12.12 -4.92
N HIS A 101 -0.71 12.77 -5.87
CA HIS A 101 -0.41 14.19 -5.78
C HIS A 101 -1.62 15.02 -6.23
N ALA A 102 -2.01 16.03 -5.47
CA ALA A 102 -3.30 16.69 -5.63
C ALA A 102 -3.48 17.42 -6.99
N PHE A 103 -2.43 17.99 -7.57
CA PHE A 103 -2.54 18.81 -8.78
C PHE A 103 -1.52 18.49 -9.89
N ARG A 104 -0.89 17.30 -9.85
CA ARG A 104 0.00 16.88 -10.94
C ARG A 104 -0.76 16.56 -12.21
N TYR A 105 -0.08 16.73 -13.36
CA TYR A 105 -0.54 16.16 -14.62
C TYR A 105 0.27 14.94 -15.00
N TRP A 106 -0.41 13.90 -15.49
CA TRP A 106 0.20 12.63 -15.84
C TRP A 106 1.27 12.73 -16.93
N ASN A 107 1.11 13.66 -17.91
CA ASN A 107 2.04 13.82 -19.04
C ASN A 107 3.33 14.56 -18.67
N ASP A 108 3.38 15.24 -17.52
CA ASP A 108 4.57 15.98 -17.08
C ASP A 108 5.61 15.07 -16.40
N GLN A 109 5.28 13.77 -16.24
CA GLN A 109 6.13 12.84 -15.53
C GLN A 109 7.23 12.26 -16.43
N GLU A 110 8.45 12.25 -15.89
CA GLU A 110 9.62 11.63 -16.52
C GLU A 110 9.88 10.26 -15.91
N PHE A 111 10.06 9.24 -16.76
CA PHE A 111 10.45 7.92 -16.28
C PHE A 111 11.85 7.95 -15.67
N PHE A 112 12.04 7.15 -14.62
CA PHE A 112 13.38 6.88 -14.15
C PHE A 112 14.14 6.09 -15.23
N PRO A 113 15.43 6.43 -15.55
CA PRO A 113 16.19 5.85 -16.68
C PRO A 113 16.66 4.42 -16.39
N LYS A 114 15.69 3.51 -16.20
CA LYS A 114 15.89 2.07 -16.02
C LYS A 114 15.13 1.34 -17.12
N GLU A 115 15.80 0.43 -17.81
CA GLU A 115 15.29 -0.31 -18.97
C GLU A 115 13.83 -0.77 -18.76
N ARG A 116 13.55 -1.46 -17.66
CA ARG A 116 12.21 -1.93 -17.32
C ARG A 116 11.14 -0.82 -17.33
N TYR A 117 11.46 0.37 -16.85
CA TYR A 117 10.48 1.47 -16.77
C TYR A 117 10.25 2.12 -18.13
N LEU A 118 11.29 2.16 -18.97
CA LEU A 118 11.17 2.59 -20.35
C LEU A 118 10.32 1.59 -21.15
N ASP A 119 10.53 0.29 -20.96
CA ASP A 119 9.74 -0.80 -21.58
C ASP A 119 8.26 -0.71 -21.15
N LEU A 120 7.98 -0.40 -19.88
CA LEU A 120 6.61 -0.15 -19.41
C LEU A 120 5.99 1.07 -20.10
N GLY A 121 6.78 2.13 -20.32
CA GLY A 121 6.37 3.32 -21.06
C GLY A 121 5.97 2.98 -22.50
N GLU A 122 6.76 2.17 -23.18
CA GLU A 122 6.47 1.72 -24.54
C GLU A 122 5.24 0.79 -24.59
N LYS A 123 5.17 -0.18 -23.69
CA LYS A 123 4.11 -1.20 -23.66
C LYS A 123 2.73 -0.60 -23.35
N TYR A 124 2.64 0.31 -22.37
CA TYR A 124 1.36 0.82 -21.85
C TYR A 124 1.03 2.26 -22.26
N GLY A 125 1.94 2.96 -22.97
CA GLY A 125 1.71 4.30 -23.44
C GLY A 125 1.35 5.26 -22.29
N TYR A 126 0.27 6.07 -22.46
CA TYR A 126 -0.13 7.03 -21.45
C TYR A 126 -0.50 6.39 -20.09
N LEU A 127 -0.97 5.13 -20.09
CA LEU A 127 -1.31 4.45 -18.83
C LEU A 127 -0.10 4.31 -17.90
N SER A 128 1.11 4.10 -18.45
CA SER A 128 2.32 3.99 -17.65
C SER A 128 2.65 5.27 -16.86
N LYS A 129 2.29 6.44 -17.40
CA LYS A 129 2.43 7.72 -16.70
C LYS A 129 1.38 7.91 -15.59
N GLN A 130 0.25 7.19 -15.66
CA GLN A 130 -0.74 7.14 -14.58
C GLN A 130 -0.22 6.37 -13.35
N PHE A 131 0.87 5.60 -13.47
CA PHE A 131 1.56 4.99 -12.34
C PHE A 131 2.29 5.98 -11.42
N THR A 132 2.25 7.28 -11.69
CA THR A 132 2.67 8.26 -10.69
C THR A 132 1.62 8.36 -9.60
N VAL A 133 1.45 7.26 -8.91
CA VAL A 133 0.63 7.06 -7.73
C VAL A 133 1.49 6.35 -6.70
N PHE A 134 1.19 6.55 -5.42
CA PHE A 134 2.10 6.20 -4.33
C PHE A 134 1.41 5.23 -3.37
N GLY A 135 1.98 4.06 -3.22
CA GLY A 135 1.43 2.99 -2.41
C GLY A 135 2.36 2.52 -1.30
N MET A 136 1.76 1.85 -0.35
CA MET A 136 2.47 1.02 0.60
C MET A 136 2.12 -0.44 0.32
N HIS A 137 3.14 -1.29 0.25
CA HIS A 137 2.96 -2.73 0.23
C HIS A 137 3.31 -3.31 1.60
N VAL A 138 2.52 -4.30 2.04
CA VAL A 138 2.77 -5.01 3.30
C VAL A 138 3.05 -6.46 2.99
N HIS A 139 4.20 -6.96 3.42
CA HIS A 139 4.61 -8.34 3.29
C HIS A 139 4.41 -9.09 4.60
N ILE A 140 3.77 -10.27 4.55
CA ILE A 140 3.63 -11.17 5.69
C ILE A 140 4.23 -12.53 5.35
N GLY A 141 5.18 -12.98 6.16
CA GLY A 141 5.84 -14.29 6.03
C GLY A 141 4.88 -15.45 6.31
N VAL A 142 4.91 -16.50 5.47
CA VAL A 142 4.00 -17.63 5.56
C VAL A 142 4.68 -18.97 5.90
N GLY A 143 5.93 -18.96 6.36
CA GLY A 143 6.63 -20.17 6.81
C GLY A 143 7.09 -21.10 5.69
N GLY A 144 7.13 -20.65 4.42
CA GLY A 144 7.79 -21.37 3.31
C GLY A 144 6.94 -22.35 2.52
N GLU A 145 5.62 -22.38 2.68
CA GLU A 145 4.73 -23.25 1.91
C GLU A 145 3.81 -22.46 1.00
N GLY A 146 3.87 -22.72 -0.32
CA GLY A 146 3.04 -22.02 -1.31
C GLY A 146 1.54 -22.24 -1.11
N ASP A 147 1.13 -23.47 -0.77
CA ASP A 147 -0.28 -23.82 -0.51
C ASP A 147 -0.83 -23.03 0.68
N ARG A 148 -0.04 -22.87 1.74
CA ARG A 148 -0.39 -22.00 2.88
C ARG A 148 -0.56 -20.55 2.48
N ALA A 149 0.29 -20.06 1.55
CA ALA A 149 0.14 -18.70 1.01
C ALA A 149 -1.20 -18.54 0.29
N ILE A 150 -1.59 -19.49 -0.56
CA ILE A 150 -2.86 -19.45 -1.29
C ILE A 150 -4.06 -19.56 -0.35
N GLU A 151 -4.01 -20.48 0.62
CA GLU A 151 -5.06 -20.64 1.64
C GLU A 151 -5.24 -19.34 2.47
N LEU A 152 -4.13 -18.74 2.89
CA LEU A 152 -4.17 -17.49 3.64
C LEU A 152 -4.70 -16.33 2.79
N ILE A 153 -4.24 -16.18 1.53
CA ILE A 153 -4.77 -15.18 0.59
C ILE A 153 -6.29 -15.33 0.45
N ARG A 154 -6.78 -16.56 0.22
CA ARG A 154 -8.22 -16.83 0.10
C ARG A 154 -8.98 -16.40 1.36
N SER A 155 -8.42 -16.65 2.54
CA SER A 155 -9.05 -16.33 3.82
C SER A 155 -9.07 -14.84 4.14
N VAL A 156 -8.04 -14.08 3.74
CA VAL A 156 -7.91 -12.64 4.03
C VAL A 156 -8.46 -11.73 2.94
N SER A 157 -8.57 -12.21 1.68
CA SER A 157 -9.06 -11.43 0.55
C SER A 157 -10.40 -10.74 0.79
N PRO A 158 -11.38 -11.34 1.49
CA PRO A 158 -12.64 -10.68 1.81
C PRO A 158 -12.52 -9.41 2.66
N TRP A 159 -11.41 -9.26 3.38
CA TRP A 159 -11.12 -8.11 4.23
C TRP A 159 -10.35 -6.99 3.50
N ILE A 160 -9.84 -7.25 2.29
CA ILE A 160 -9.11 -6.26 1.51
C ILE A 160 -9.91 -4.97 1.31
N PRO A 161 -11.21 -4.98 0.95
CA PRO A 161 -11.97 -3.74 0.84
C PRO A 161 -12.03 -2.94 2.15
N LEU A 162 -12.13 -3.62 3.29
CA LEU A 162 -12.07 -2.94 4.59
C LEU A 162 -10.70 -2.32 4.87
N LEU A 163 -9.61 -3.03 4.55
CA LEU A 163 -8.25 -2.49 4.68
C LEU A 163 -8.02 -1.29 3.76
N ILE A 164 -8.60 -1.27 2.55
CA ILE A 164 -8.63 -0.10 1.68
C ILE A 164 -9.32 1.07 2.40
N ALA A 165 -10.54 0.86 2.91
CA ALA A 165 -11.30 1.91 3.59
C ALA A 165 -10.58 2.51 4.80
N LEU A 166 -9.74 1.72 5.49
CA LEU A 166 -8.90 2.15 6.62
C LEU A 166 -7.65 2.96 6.21
N SER A 167 -7.23 2.85 4.95
CA SER A 167 -5.96 3.42 4.47
C SER A 167 -6.11 4.55 3.44
N VAL A 168 -7.33 4.86 3.00
CA VAL A 168 -7.59 5.85 1.95
C VAL A 168 -6.93 7.20 2.24
N ALA A 169 -6.10 7.68 1.31
CA ALA A 169 -5.33 8.92 1.41
C ALA A 169 -5.09 9.57 0.03
N SER A 170 -6.01 9.40 -0.93
CA SER A 170 -5.86 9.92 -2.30
C SER A 170 -7.16 10.50 -2.87
N PRO A 171 -7.78 11.52 -2.22
CA PRO A 171 -9.04 12.09 -2.69
C PRO A 171 -8.88 13.08 -3.84
N PHE A 172 -7.69 13.66 -4.03
CA PHE A 172 -7.44 14.67 -5.05
C PHE A 172 -6.51 14.13 -6.15
N GLN A 173 -6.79 14.47 -7.39
CA GLN A 173 -5.96 14.16 -8.55
C GLN A 173 -6.21 15.19 -9.67
N ASP A 174 -5.17 15.53 -10.44
CA ASP A 174 -5.24 16.43 -11.60
C ASP A 174 -5.91 17.78 -11.29
N GLY A 175 -5.77 18.29 -10.08
CA GLY A 175 -6.32 19.58 -9.65
C GLY A 175 -7.74 19.55 -9.10
N PHE A 176 -8.35 18.36 -8.92
CA PHE A 176 -9.75 18.23 -8.54
C PHE A 176 -9.95 17.24 -7.38
N ASP A 177 -11.00 17.46 -6.57
CA ASP A 177 -11.56 16.40 -5.74
C ASP A 177 -12.25 15.40 -6.65
N THR A 178 -11.73 14.20 -6.72
CA THR A 178 -12.23 13.11 -7.57
C THR A 178 -13.58 12.56 -7.10
N GLY A 179 -13.99 12.92 -5.90
CA GLY A 179 -15.11 12.32 -5.20
C GLY A 179 -14.83 10.92 -4.66
N PHE A 180 -13.64 10.34 -4.90
CA PHE A 180 -13.19 9.07 -4.30
C PHE A 180 -12.32 9.34 -3.07
N ALA A 181 -12.39 8.46 -2.08
CA ALA A 181 -11.46 8.51 -0.94
C ALA A 181 -10.09 7.90 -1.31
N CYS A 182 -10.08 6.93 -2.27
CA CYS A 182 -8.88 6.34 -2.86
C CYS A 182 -8.96 6.38 -4.39
N SER A 183 -8.31 7.37 -5.02
CA SER A 183 -8.18 7.47 -6.48
C SER A 183 -7.04 6.60 -7.02
N ARG A 184 -6.00 6.37 -6.23
CA ARG A 184 -4.83 5.57 -6.61
C ARG A 184 -5.20 4.21 -7.20
N LEU A 185 -6.04 3.46 -6.52
CA LEU A 185 -6.41 2.10 -6.96
C LEU A 185 -7.22 2.09 -8.26
N HIS A 186 -7.92 3.18 -8.59
CA HIS A 186 -8.61 3.28 -9.89
C HIS A 186 -7.64 3.48 -11.05
N SER A 187 -6.56 4.23 -10.86
CA SER A 187 -5.50 4.36 -11.88
C SER A 187 -4.91 2.99 -12.22
N LEU A 188 -4.73 2.12 -11.22
CA LEU A 188 -4.19 0.78 -11.40
C LEU A 188 -5.17 -0.21 -12.06
N THR A 189 -6.49 -0.04 -11.89
CA THR A 189 -7.48 -0.96 -12.48
C THR A 189 -7.57 -0.92 -14.00
N SER A 190 -6.99 0.09 -14.64
CA SER A 190 -6.90 0.17 -16.10
C SER A 190 -5.88 -0.81 -16.69
N PHE A 191 -5.00 -1.39 -15.87
CA PHE A 191 -4.00 -2.34 -16.32
C PHE A 191 -4.57 -3.77 -16.39
N PRO A 192 -4.12 -4.57 -17.37
CA PRO A 192 -4.45 -6.00 -17.42
C PRO A 192 -4.05 -6.68 -16.11
N TYR A 193 -4.84 -7.65 -15.68
CA TYR A 193 -4.57 -8.43 -14.46
C TYR A 193 -4.46 -7.61 -13.17
N ALA A 194 -5.21 -6.50 -13.07
CA ALA A 194 -5.33 -5.70 -11.85
C ALA A 194 -6.56 -6.12 -11.01
N GLY A 195 -6.54 -5.77 -9.71
CA GLY A 195 -7.65 -6.00 -8.79
C GLY A 195 -7.61 -7.36 -8.10
N ALA A 196 -8.75 -8.07 -8.04
CA ALA A 196 -8.84 -9.35 -7.33
C ALA A 196 -7.94 -10.43 -7.96
N MET A 197 -7.17 -11.14 -7.13
CA MET A 197 -6.50 -12.36 -7.55
C MET A 197 -7.54 -13.44 -7.82
N PRO A 198 -7.42 -14.25 -8.91
CA PRO A 198 -8.29 -15.39 -9.12
C PRO A 198 -8.27 -16.36 -7.93
N PRO A 199 -9.39 -17.05 -7.64
CA PRO A 199 -9.50 -17.94 -6.50
C PRO A 199 -8.85 -19.30 -6.77
N PHE A 200 -7.52 -19.38 -6.76
CA PHE A 200 -6.78 -20.62 -6.93
C PHE A 200 -7.01 -21.59 -5.77
N ALA A 201 -7.06 -22.89 -6.07
CA ALA A 201 -7.21 -23.94 -5.08
C ALA A 201 -5.92 -24.14 -4.27
N ASP A 202 -4.76 -24.10 -4.95
CA ASP A 202 -3.43 -24.33 -4.36
C ASP A 202 -2.34 -23.57 -5.12
N TRP A 203 -1.10 -23.73 -4.66
CA TRP A 203 0.07 -23.07 -5.29
C TRP A 203 0.37 -23.61 -6.68
N ALA A 204 0.10 -24.88 -6.95
CA ALA A 204 0.35 -25.48 -8.25
C ALA A 204 -0.53 -24.85 -9.32
N GLU A 205 -1.84 -24.67 -9.05
CA GLU A 205 -2.76 -23.99 -9.96
C GLU A 205 -2.37 -22.54 -10.20
N CYS A 206 -2.00 -21.81 -9.14
CA CYS A 206 -1.54 -20.40 -9.25
C CYS A 206 -0.28 -20.30 -10.13
N ARG A 207 0.70 -21.16 -9.89
CA ARG A 207 1.94 -21.22 -10.68
C ARG A 207 1.64 -21.55 -12.12
N ASP A 208 0.84 -22.59 -12.39
CA ASP A 208 0.54 -23.06 -13.75
C ASP A 208 -0.21 -21.97 -14.55
N TYR A 209 -1.08 -21.20 -13.88
CA TYR A 209 -1.74 -20.02 -14.48
C TYR A 209 -0.72 -18.94 -14.88
N ILE A 210 0.19 -18.57 -13.98
CA ILE A 210 1.22 -17.55 -14.24
C ILE A 210 2.21 -18.02 -15.31
N ASP A 211 2.68 -19.27 -15.21
CA ASP A 211 3.62 -19.86 -16.16
C ASP A 211 2.97 -20.00 -17.55
N GLY A 212 1.67 -20.32 -17.64
CA GLY A 212 0.91 -20.38 -18.88
C GLY A 212 0.88 -19.02 -19.58
N LEU A 213 0.53 -17.95 -18.90
CA LEU A 213 0.49 -16.60 -19.48
C LEU A 213 1.90 -16.07 -19.83
N THR A 214 2.91 -16.44 -19.03
CA THR A 214 4.31 -16.11 -19.33
C THR A 214 4.79 -16.88 -20.58
N GLY A 215 4.44 -18.16 -20.71
CA GLY A 215 4.74 -18.97 -21.88
C GLY A 215 4.12 -18.47 -23.19
N LEU A 216 2.96 -17.84 -23.10
CA LEU A 216 2.29 -17.17 -24.22
C LEU A 216 2.86 -15.78 -24.55
N GLY A 217 3.80 -15.26 -23.73
CA GLY A 217 4.35 -13.92 -23.89
C GLY A 217 3.37 -12.79 -23.54
N ILE A 218 2.26 -13.10 -22.88
CA ILE A 218 1.24 -12.11 -22.46
C ILE A 218 1.76 -11.27 -21.28
N VAL A 219 2.43 -11.92 -20.33
CA VAL A 219 3.11 -11.29 -19.19
C VAL A 219 4.58 -11.69 -19.18
N GLY A 220 5.44 -10.83 -18.66
CA GLY A 220 6.88 -11.11 -18.52
C GLY A 220 7.21 -11.86 -17.22
N SER A 221 6.45 -11.61 -16.18
CA SER A 221 6.65 -12.22 -14.86
C SER A 221 5.45 -11.95 -13.93
N ILE A 222 5.49 -12.49 -12.71
CA ILE A 222 4.50 -12.19 -11.66
C ILE A 222 4.41 -10.68 -11.36
N LYS A 223 5.40 -9.88 -11.69
CA LYS A 223 5.40 -8.43 -11.49
C LYS A 223 4.41 -7.69 -12.39
N ASP A 224 3.92 -8.33 -13.46
CA ASP A 224 2.92 -7.76 -14.36
C ASP A 224 1.47 -8.01 -13.89
N PHE A 225 1.30 -8.73 -12.78
CA PHE A 225 0.01 -8.91 -12.13
C PHE A 225 -0.17 -7.86 -11.04
N TYR A 226 -1.05 -6.92 -11.29
CA TYR A 226 -1.39 -5.83 -10.35
C TYR A 226 -2.54 -6.22 -9.42
N TRP A 227 -2.50 -7.47 -8.94
CA TRP A 227 -3.48 -7.97 -7.97
C TRP A 227 -3.38 -7.20 -6.65
N ASP A 228 -4.52 -7.00 -6.00
CA ASP A 228 -4.63 -6.31 -4.71
C ASP A 228 -3.87 -7.05 -3.59
N ILE A 229 -3.79 -8.38 -3.69
CA ILE A 229 -2.92 -9.26 -2.90
C ILE A 229 -2.33 -10.33 -3.80
N ARG A 230 -1.06 -10.69 -3.61
CA ARG A 230 -0.41 -11.73 -4.39
C ARG A 230 0.62 -12.52 -3.58
N PRO A 231 0.90 -13.79 -3.95
CA PRO A 231 2.02 -14.52 -3.39
C PRO A 231 3.34 -13.96 -3.92
N LYS A 232 4.33 -13.81 -3.03
CA LYS A 232 5.68 -13.36 -3.36
C LYS A 232 6.66 -14.50 -3.08
N SER A 233 6.75 -15.46 -4.02
CA SER A 233 7.53 -16.69 -3.84
C SER A 233 9.02 -16.43 -3.59
N GLU A 234 9.59 -15.38 -4.19
CA GLU A 234 11.00 -15.00 -3.99
C GLU A 234 11.34 -14.56 -2.55
N TYR A 235 10.35 -14.10 -1.78
CA TYR A 235 10.51 -13.68 -0.38
C TYR A 235 9.82 -14.64 0.61
N GLY A 236 9.00 -15.56 0.14
CA GLY A 236 8.24 -16.47 1.01
C GLY A 236 7.10 -15.78 1.75
N THR A 237 6.51 -14.74 1.16
CA THR A 237 5.49 -13.89 1.76
C THR A 237 4.21 -13.82 0.91
N ILE A 238 3.15 -13.33 1.51
CA ILE A 238 2.03 -12.71 0.78
C ILE A 238 2.17 -11.20 0.86
N GLU A 239 1.87 -10.51 -0.25
CA GLU A 239 2.07 -9.09 -0.45
C GLU A 239 0.72 -8.39 -0.63
N PHE A 240 0.34 -7.53 0.30
CA PHE A 240 -0.83 -6.65 0.19
C PHE A 240 -0.42 -5.35 -0.49
N ARG A 241 -1.07 -4.98 -1.60
CA ARG A 241 -0.67 -3.87 -2.49
C ARG A 241 -1.67 -2.72 -2.53
N ILE A 242 -2.64 -2.76 -1.65
CA ILE A 242 -3.86 -1.94 -1.70
C ILE A 242 -3.76 -0.59 -0.98
N PHE A 243 -2.77 -0.41 -0.14
CA PHE A 243 -2.68 0.78 0.71
C PHE A 243 -2.19 1.98 -0.07
N ASP A 244 -2.88 3.12 0.03
CA ASP A 244 -2.27 4.41 -0.25
C ASP A 244 -1.07 4.59 0.68
N THR A 245 0.02 5.20 0.23
CA THR A 245 1.11 5.54 1.16
C THR A 245 0.55 6.41 2.28
N PRO A 246 0.64 5.97 3.54
CA PRO A 246 0.09 6.75 4.64
C PRO A 246 0.80 8.10 4.81
N LEU A 247 0.06 9.07 5.35
CA LEU A 247 0.61 10.42 5.60
C LEU A 247 1.71 10.42 6.66
N THR A 248 1.81 9.37 7.49
CA THR A 248 2.85 9.24 8.51
C THR A 248 3.36 7.80 8.60
N VAL A 249 4.60 7.62 9.03
CA VAL A 249 5.20 6.30 9.24
C VAL A 249 4.52 5.55 10.41
N GLU A 250 3.93 6.27 11.34
CA GLU A 250 3.16 5.72 12.47
C GLU A 250 1.88 5.01 11.97
N ILE A 251 1.19 5.59 10.99
CA ILE A 251 0.03 4.95 10.36
C ILE A 251 0.47 3.74 9.54
N ALA A 252 1.61 3.84 8.83
CA ALA A 252 2.16 2.74 8.04
C ALA A 252 2.44 1.50 8.91
N ALA A 253 3.19 1.66 10.01
CA ALA A 253 3.47 0.58 10.94
C ALA A 253 2.18 0.01 11.59
N GLY A 254 1.22 0.88 11.91
CA GLY A 254 -0.08 0.47 12.46
C GLY A 254 -0.87 -0.40 11.48
N LEU A 255 -0.95 -0.02 10.20
CA LEU A 255 -1.59 -0.84 9.14
C LEU A 255 -0.89 -2.19 8.98
N ALA A 256 0.43 -2.22 8.95
CA ALA A 256 1.20 -3.46 8.86
C ALA A 256 0.94 -4.38 10.06
N GLY A 257 0.86 -3.82 11.29
CA GLY A 257 0.51 -4.57 12.49
C GLY A 257 -0.92 -5.11 12.47
N LEU A 258 -1.88 -4.34 11.94
CA LEU A 258 -3.26 -4.82 11.75
C LEU A 258 -3.33 -5.99 10.77
N VAL A 259 -2.59 -5.89 9.65
CA VAL A 259 -2.48 -6.98 8.66
C VAL A 259 -1.84 -8.22 9.28
N GLN A 260 -0.79 -8.06 10.10
CA GLN A 260 -0.15 -9.17 10.81
C GLN A 260 -1.15 -9.91 11.71
N LEU A 261 -1.96 -9.17 12.50
CA LEU A 261 -3.00 -9.75 13.35
C LEU A 261 -4.08 -10.47 12.54
N LEU A 262 -4.52 -9.89 11.42
CA LEU A 262 -5.49 -10.49 10.51
C LEU A 262 -4.97 -11.81 9.96
N CYS A 263 -3.72 -11.84 9.49
CA CYS A 263 -3.07 -13.05 9.00
C CYS A 263 -2.92 -14.11 10.11
N ALA A 264 -2.51 -13.71 11.31
CA ALA A 264 -2.41 -14.61 12.46
C ALA A 264 -3.76 -15.25 12.81
N TYR A 265 -4.83 -14.46 12.77
CA TYR A 265 -6.19 -14.96 13.02
C TYR A 265 -6.59 -16.06 12.02
N TYR A 266 -6.37 -15.80 10.72
CA TYR A 266 -6.79 -16.72 9.67
C TYR A 266 -5.83 -17.89 9.42
N LEU A 267 -4.58 -17.80 9.80
CA LEU A 267 -3.68 -18.96 9.86
C LEU A 267 -4.14 -19.99 10.89
N ALA A 268 -4.68 -19.53 12.02
CA ALA A 268 -5.23 -20.42 13.05
C ALA A 268 -6.67 -20.89 12.75
N ARG A 269 -7.39 -20.20 11.86
CA ARG A 269 -8.82 -20.40 11.55
C ARG A 269 -9.10 -20.12 10.08
N PRO A 270 -8.67 -21.02 9.16
CA PRO A 270 -8.93 -20.84 7.74
C PRO A 270 -10.44 -20.62 7.48
N ALA A 271 -10.73 -19.62 6.65
CA ALA A 271 -12.11 -19.29 6.31
C ALA A 271 -12.66 -20.23 5.23
N PRO A 272 -13.97 -20.49 5.21
CA PRO A 272 -14.61 -21.14 4.08
C PRO A 272 -14.50 -20.27 2.83
N GLN A 273 -14.71 -20.88 1.65
CA GLN A 273 -14.69 -20.16 0.37
C GLN A 273 -15.67 -18.98 0.40
N PRO A 274 -15.24 -17.74 0.19
CA PRO A 274 -16.12 -16.58 0.16
C PRO A 274 -16.83 -16.47 -1.20
N ALA A 275 -17.94 -15.74 -1.24
CA ALA A 275 -18.55 -15.31 -2.49
C ALA A 275 -17.66 -14.27 -3.18
N HIS A 276 -16.95 -14.68 -4.23
CA HIS A 276 -15.99 -13.85 -4.94
C HIS A 276 -16.64 -12.65 -5.67
N ASP A 277 -17.87 -12.83 -6.14
CA ASP A 277 -18.58 -11.84 -6.96
C ASP A 277 -18.91 -10.53 -6.21
N VAL A 278 -18.92 -10.54 -4.87
CA VAL A 278 -19.16 -9.33 -4.08
C VAL A 278 -17.90 -8.45 -3.96
N TYR A 279 -16.72 -8.99 -4.26
CA TYR A 279 -15.45 -8.30 -4.10
C TYR A 279 -15.35 -6.99 -4.92
N PRO A 280 -15.69 -6.97 -6.24
CA PRO A 280 -15.63 -5.74 -7.02
C PRO A 280 -16.54 -4.63 -6.47
N TYR A 281 -17.74 -4.99 -6.00
CA TYR A 281 -18.65 -4.05 -5.36
C TYR A 281 -18.07 -3.48 -4.08
N ASN A 282 -17.61 -4.34 -3.17
CA ASN A 282 -17.01 -3.92 -1.90
C ASN A 282 -15.77 -3.04 -2.15
N ARG A 283 -14.88 -3.43 -3.07
CA ARG A 283 -13.70 -2.65 -3.44
C ARG A 283 -14.09 -1.25 -3.95
N PHE A 284 -15.11 -1.17 -4.82
CA PHE A 284 -15.60 0.11 -5.30
C PHE A 284 -16.14 0.98 -4.16
N GLN A 285 -16.96 0.42 -3.27
CA GLN A 285 -17.50 1.13 -2.10
C GLN A 285 -16.39 1.67 -1.20
N ALA A 286 -15.36 0.87 -0.92
CA ALA A 286 -14.21 1.29 -0.13
C ALA A 286 -13.43 2.44 -0.80
N CYS A 287 -13.11 2.31 -2.08
CA CYS A 287 -12.41 3.35 -2.81
C CYS A 287 -13.22 4.64 -2.93
N ARG A 288 -14.54 4.53 -3.18
CA ARG A 288 -15.41 5.68 -3.40
C ARG A 288 -15.74 6.43 -2.12
N TYR A 289 -16.07 5.71 -1.06
CA TYR A 289 -16.66 6.29 0.14
C TYR A 289 -15.81 6.11 1.40
N GLY A 290 -14.70 5.34 1.35
CA GLY A 290 -13.89 5.04 2.53
C GLY A 290 -14.75 4.40 3.64
N LEU A 291 -14.59 4.88 4.87
CA LEU A 291 -15.33 4.37 6.05
C LEU A 291 -16.84 4.63 5.99
N ALA A 292 -17.29 5.61 5.20
CA ALA A 292 -18.72 5.92 5.02
C ALA A 292 -19.43 4.97 4.06
N GLY A 293 -18.70 4.12 3.33
CA GLY A 293 -19.26 3.12 2.42
C GLY A 293 -19.84 1.90 3.13
N ASP A 294 -20.51 1.05 2.34
CA ASP A 294 -21.08 -0.21 2.79
C ASP A 294 -20.31 -1.41 2.25
N MET A 295 -20.25 -2.46 3.04
CA MET A 295 -19.69 -3.75 2.71
C MET A 295 -20.76 -4.83 2.75
N VAL A 296 -20.80 -5.68 1.72
CA VAL A 296 -21.57 -6.94 1.73
C VAL A 296 -20.65 -8.03 2.27
N ASP A 297 -21.06 -8.70 3.33
CA ASP A 297 -20.33 -9.83 3.89
C ASP A 297 -20.31 -10.99 2.90
N PRO A 298 -19.13 -11.47 2.46
CA PRO A 298 -19.04 -12.49 1.41
C PRO A 298 -19.45 -13.89 1.86
N TRP A 299 -19.68 -14.12 3.15
CA TRP A 299 -20.11 -15.42 3.67
C TRP A 299 -21.60 -15.44 4.02
N THR A 300 -22.15 -14.32 4.51
CA THR A 300 -23.55 -14.26 4.97
C THR A 300 -24.46 -13.51 4.01
N GLY A 301 -23.89 -12.65 3.15
CA GLY A 301 -24.66 -11.72 2.29
C GLY A 301 -25.21 -10.50 3.05
N GLU A 302 -24.95 -10.37 4.34
CA GLU A 302 -25.40 -9.22 5.14
C GLU A 302 -24.66 -7.95 4.76
N ARG A 303 -25.36 -6.82 4.78
CA ARG A 303 -24.79 -5.51 4.49
C ARG A 303 -24.56 -4.72 5.79
N ALA A 304 -23.39 -4.13 5.92
CA ALA A 304 -23.04 -3.25 7.03
C ALA A 304 -22.07 -2.14 6.56
N SER A 305 -22.01 -1.02 7.29
CA SER A 305 -21.02 0.02 7.00
C SER A 305 -19.60 -0.47 7.26
N TYR A 306 -18.61 0.10 6.53
CA TYR A 306 -17.20 -0.19 6.80
C TYR A 306 -16.81 0.13 8.24
N LEU A 307 -17.35 1.20 8.82
CA LEU A 307 -17.10 1.56 10.21
C LEU A 307 -17.55 0.45 11.17
N ALA A 308 -18.75 -0.11 10.97
CA ALA A 308 -19.25 -1.22 11.78
C ALA A 308 -18.40 -2.48 11.62
N LYS A 309 -18.03 -2.81 10.37
CA LYS A 309 -17.15 -3.96 10.06
C LYS A 309 -15.73 -3.78 10.62
N ALA A 310 -15.20 -2.55 10.61
CA ALA A 310 -13.90 -2.26 11.21
C ALA A 310 -13.93 -2.51 12.75
N ASN A 311 -14.95 -2.01 13.46
CA ASN A 311 -15.09 -2.28 14.88
C ASN A 311 -15.24 -3.77 15.17
N GLN A 312 -16.04 -4.49 14.39
CA GLN A 312 -16.18 -5.95 14.49
C GLN A 312 -14.83 -6.66 14.32
N LEU A 313 -14.03 -6.27 13.32
CA LEU A 313 -12.70 -6.83 13.10
C LEU A 313 -11.75 -6.56 14.27
N LEU A 314 -11.73 -5.34 14.80
CA LEU A 314 -10.88 -5.00 15.96
C LEU A 314 -11.26 -5.81 17.21
N ASP A 315 -12.56 -6.07 17.43
CA ASP A 315 -13.03 -6.94 18.52
C ASP A 315 -12.56 -8.38 18.30
N GLN A 316 -12.67 -8.90 17.08
CA GLN A 316 -12.25 -10.22 16.69
C GLN A 316 -10.74 -10.44 16.88
N LEU A 317 -9.91 -9.41 16.62
CA LEU A 317 -8.46 -9.48 16.74
C LEU A 317 -7.94 -9.22 18.17
N THR A 318 -8.77 -8.67 19.05
CA THR A 318 -8.38 -8.30 20.42
C THR A 318 -7.72 -9.46 21.21
N PRO A 319 -8.18 -10.72 21.15
CA PRO A 319 -7.53 -11.81 21.86
C PRO A 319 -6.08 -12.07 21.43
N LEU A 320 -5.74 -11.81 20.15
CA LEU A 320 -4.40 -12.00 19.59
C LEU A 320 -3.45 -10.83 19.90
N ALA A 321 -3.99 -9.66 20.21
CA ALA A 321 -3.19 -8.45 20.39
C ALA A 321 -2.12 -8.58 21.49
N ARG A 322 -2.36 -9.40 22.51
CA ARG A 322 -1.39 -9.65 23.59
C ARG A 322 -0.20 -10.49 23.09
N GLU A 323 -0.46 -11.51 22.26
CA GLU A 323 0.58 -12.40 21.72
C GLU A 323 1.54 -11.62 20.80
N PHE A 324 1.02 -10.66 20.04
CA PHE A 324 1.77 -9.86 19.09
C PHE A 324 2.25 -8.50 19.63
N ASP A 325 2.01 -8.21 20.92
CA ASP A 325 2.26 -6.90 21.53
C ASP A 325 1.63 -5.73 20.75
N ALA A 326 0.45 -6.01 20.17
CA ALA A 326 -0.25 -5.11 19.27
C ALA A 326 -1.48 -4.42 19.92
N GLY A 327 -1.56 -4.40 21.24
CA GLY A 327 -2.64 -3.70 21.97
C GLY A 327 -2.73 -2.23 21.61
N LYS A 328 -1.59 -1.56 21.41
CA LYS A 328 -1.52 -0.16 20.96
C LYS A 328 -2.05 0.02 19.54
N VAL A 329 -1.83 -0.92 18.63
CA VAL A 329 -2.38 -0.87 17.26
C VAL A 329 -3.90 -0.81 17.33
N LEU A 330 -4.51 -1.76 18.03
CA LEU A 330 -5.98 -1.83 18.14
C LEU A 330 -6.55 -0.58 18.84
N HIS A 331 -5.88 -0.09 19.88
CA HIS A 331 -6.29 1.14 20.59
C HIS A 331 -6.28 2.36 19.65
N VAL A 332 -5.17 2.59 18.94
CA VAL A 332 -5.04 3.71 17.98
C VAL A 332 -6.10 3.63 16.87
N TYR A 333 -6.40 2.41 16.36
CA TYR A 333 -7.46 2.27 15.38
C TYR A 333 -8.85 2.53 15.95
N ARG A 334 -9.14 2.11 17.19
CA ARG A 334 -10.42 2.44 17.87
C ARG A 334 -10.61 3.94 18.02
N GLU A 335 -9.58 4.65 18.49
CA GLU A 335 -9.61 6.12 18.62
C GLU A 335 -9.79 6.82 17.28
N LYS A 336 -9.14 6.33 16.21
CA LYS A 336 -9.30 6.88 14.85
C LYS A 336 -10.66 6.60 14.24
N LEU A 337 -11.27 5.46 14.56
CA LEU A 337 -12.60 5.11 14.07
C LEU A 337 -13.73 5.80 14.82
N GLU A 338 -13.50 6.30 16.03
CA GLU A 338 -14.53 6.99 16.84
C GLU A 338 -15.11 8.21 16.12
N PRO A 339 -14.32 9.13 15.52
CA PRO A 339 -14.86 10.22 14.71
C PRO A 339 -15.30 9.78 13.30
N GLY A 340 -15.01 8.54 12.88
CA GLY A 340 -15.34 8.04 11.54
C GLY A 340 -14.58 8.73 10.39
N LEU A 341 -13.43 9.38 10.69
CA LEU A 341 -12.65 10.16 9.72
C LEU A 341 -11.44 9.36 9.20
N SER A 342 -11.26 9.38 7.90
CA SER A 342 -10.09 8.83 7.20
C SER A 342 -9.05 9.91 6.92
N GLN A 343 -7.85 9.49 6.46
CA GLN A 343 -6.83 10.43 5.98
C GLN A 343 -7.36 11.27 4.80
N ALA A 344 -8.20 10.70 3.93
CA ALA A 344 -8.83 11.43 2.83
C ALA A 344 -9.80 12.52 3.32
N ASP A 345 -10.52 12.28 4.42
CA ASP A 345 -11.42 13.28 5.02
C ASP A 345 -10.63 14.45 5.62
N HIS A 346 -9.49 14.18 6.27
CA HIS A 346 -8.58 15.23 6.75
C HIS A 346 -8.04 16.08 5.59
N GLN A 347 -7.64 15.44 4.47
CA GLN A 347 -7.19 16.16 3.28
C GLN A 347 -8.29 17.08 2.72
N ARG A 348 -9.53 16.61 2.64
CA ARG A 348 -10.67 17.44 2.22
C ARG A 348 -10.94 18.60 3.16
N ALA A 349 -10.82 18.36 4.47
CA ALA A 349 -11.00 19.42 5.46
C ALA A 349 -9.95 20.53 5.30
N VAL A 350 -8.69 20.18 5.06
CA VAL A 350 -7.62 21.16 4.76
C VAL A 350 -7.91 21.90 3.46
N ALA A 351 -8.24 21.18 2.39
CA ALA A 351 -8.51 21.79 1.07
C ALA A 351 -9.77 22.68 1.06
N ALA A 352 -10.74 22.45 1.95
CA ALA A 352 -11.92 23.30 2.07
C ALA A 352 -11.60 24.72 2.58
N HIS A 353 -10.45 24.91 3.23
CA HIS A 353 -10.02 26.19 3.82
C HIS A 353 -8.72 26.73 3.21
N SER A 354 -8.16 26.06 2.18
CA SER A 354 -6.89 26.41 1.57
C SER A 354 -6.85 25.97 0.10
N ASP A 355 -5.77 26.32 -0.60
CA ASP A 355 -5.52 25.79 -1.94
C ASP A 355 -4.80 24.42 -1.91
N LEU A 356 -4.67 23.79 -3.08
CA LEU A 356 -4.04 22.49 -3.20
C LEU A 356 -2.52 22.52 -2.92
N THR A 357 -1.86 23.66 -3.06
CA THR A 357 -0.45 23.85 -2.69
C THR A 357 -0.31 23.76 -1.17
N GLN A 358 -1.20 24.42 -0.44
CA GLN A 358 -1.24 24.34 1.03
C GLN A 358 -1.60 22.91 1.51
N LEU A 359 -2.49 22.22 0.80
CA LEU A 359 -2.78 20.80 1.08
C LEU A 359 -1.51 19.95 0.94
N MET A 360 -0.75 20.09 -0.14
CA MET A 360 0.49 19.33 -0.34
C MET A 360 1.55 19.68 0.69
N ARG A 361 1.63 20.95 1.11
CA ARG A 361 2.48 21.37 2.22
C ARG A 361 2.08 20.67 3.51
N TRP A 362 0.80 20.69 3.85
CA TRP A 362 0.29 20.02 5.04
C TRP A 362 0.58 18.52 5.03
N GLN A 363 0.45 17.82 3.88
CA GLN A 363 0.82 16.41 3.77
C GLN A 363 2.31 16.18 4.05
N ALA A 364 3.20 17.01 3.50
CA ALA A 364 4.64 16.96 3.75
C ALA A 364 4.95 17.22 5.24
N ASP A 365 4.26 18.16 5.86
CA ASP A 365 4.40 18.47 7.30
C ASP A 365 3.91 17.29 8.16
N CYS A 366 2.84 16.59 7.78
CA CYS A 366 2.39 15.36 8.46
C CYS A 366 3.47 14.25 8.41
N PHE A 367 4.06 14.03 7.23
CA PHE A 367 5.13 13.02 7.10
C PHE A 367 6.34 13.39 7.96
N THR A 368 6.75 14.64 7.94
CA THR A 368 7.92 15.14 8.68
C THR A 368 7.70 15.08 10.19
N SER A 369 6.55 15.52 10.68
CA SER A 369 6.24 15.55 12.12
C SER A 369 5.83 14.19 12.70
N GLY A 370 5.31 13.28 11.87
CA GLY A 370 4.76 12.00 12.30
C GLY A 370 3.35 12.09 12.88
N ALA A 371 2.66 13.23 12.67
CA ALA A 371 1.31 13.45 13.16
C ALA A 371 0.41 14.06 12.08
N VAL A 372 -0.82 13.57 11.99
CA VAL A 372 -1.88 14.20 11.20
C VAL A 372 -2.46 15.31 12.07
N THR A 373 -2.05 16.55 11.81
CA THR A 373 -2.54 17.73 12.55
C THR A 373 -3.84 18.23 11.92
N SER A 374 -4.78 18.69 12.77
CA SER A 374 -6.05 19.31 12.35
C SER A 374 -5.82 20.72 11.81
#